data_3d375f88607bad14771c79ee037ed416
#
_entry.id   3d375f88607bad14771c79ee037ed416
#
_cell.length_a   1.000
_cell.length_b   1.000
_cell.length_c   1.000
_cell.angle_alpha   90.00
_cell.angle_beta   90.00
_cell.angle_gamma   90.00
#
_symmetry.space_group_name_H-M   'P 1'
#
loop_
_entity.id
_entity.type
_entity.pdbx_description
1 polymer ?
#
loop_
_entity_poly.entity_id
_entity_poly.type
_entity_poly.pdbx_seq_one_letter_code
_entity_poly.pdbx_strand_id
1 'polypeptide(L)'
;MVNPYAINPVEPVSSNDTRQASRLPMRLLFTALACCTASLVIHWVIMWLTLEPEHLQAYLNNLWQLAAYWLSALAVDGCSALLLARYYLQRHNLVDVSRPERLIALFVGLYLIAIFVVGLLYNLIWAQIGPWLYESASSLSPTLLMLPLNLVSFMLASLLPLWLSLHLMRRAGQFQTGLTRVSRGETALAFGLLFLVFYTKLLTLLPSAAISPYGMEWMLGLSSAIGLVYSLVALIAAHRSLPAQLPRLAVGRLLASVLACMVSWLLVAGVLGFVLLVALYAGSEILVLVLMLLFGILLLALLWPLTHLSLRWIYRPLVA
;
A
#
# COMPACT_ATOMS: atom_id res chain seq x y z
N MET A 1 -64.16 -0.70 -22.30
CA MET A 1 -62.97 -1.02 -23.10
C MET A 1 -61.76 -0.42 -22.43
N VAL A 2 -60.92 -1.24 -21.79
CA VAL A 2 -59.71 -0.79 -21.13
C VAL A 2 -58.60 -0.69 -22.18
N ASN A 3 -57.99 0.48 -22.30
CA ASN A 3 -56.91 0.73 -23.25
C ASN A 3 -55.65 -0.07 -22.86
N PRO A 4 -55.22 -1.10 -23.64
CA PRO A 4 -54.12 -1.95 -23.30
C PRO A 4 -52.72 -1.25 -23.47
N TYR A 5 -52.71 0.01 -23.94
CA TYR A 5 -51.48 0.81 -24.13
C TYR A 5 -51.35 1.97 -23.14
N ALA A 6 -52.09 1.94 -22.02
CA ALA A 6 -51.83 2.89 -20.97
C ALA A 6 -50.42 2.57 -20.39
N ILE A 7 -49.40 3.27 -20.91
CA ILE A 7 -48.08 3.31 -20.30
C ILE A 7 -48.29 3.86 -18.88
N ASN A 8 -48.21 2.99 -17.88
CA ASN A 8 -48.17 3.45 -16.50
C ASN A 8 -47.08 4.50 -16.43
N PRO A 9 -47.36 5.71 -15.92
CA PRO A 9 -46.32 6.69 -15.72
C PRO A 9 -45.28 6.01 -14.82
N VAL A 10 -44.07 5.87 -15.35
CA VAL A 10 -42.91 5.43 -14.56
C VAL A 10 -42.89 6.37 -13.39
N GLU A 11 -43.22 5.86 -12.19
CA GLU A 11 -43.09 6.63 -10.96
C GLU A 11 -41.69 7.22 -10.97
N PRO A 12 -41.57 8.55 -10.78
CA PRO A 12 -40.26 9.16 -10.71
C PRO A 12 -39.52 8.45 -9.57
N VAL A 13 -38.48 7.68 -9.93
CA VAL A 13 -37.58 7.01 -8.97
C VAL A 13 -37.22 8.08 -7.96
N SER A 14 -37.72 7.90 -6.74
CA SER A 14 -37.57 8.83 -5.64
C SER A 14 -36.08 9.19 -5.56
N SER A 15 -35.79 10.48 -5.71
CA SER A 15 -34.43 11.06 -5.70
C SER A 15 -33.72 10.91 -4.35
N ASN A 16 -34.31 10.21 -3.41
CA ASN A 16 -33.78 9.88 -2.09
C ASN A 16 -32.99 8.56 -2.06
N ASP A 17 -32.74 7.91 -3.19
CA ASP A 17 -31.70 6.88 -3.29
C ASP A 17 -30.32 7.58 -3.17
N THR A 18 -30.06 8.12 -1.99
CA THR A 18 -28.68 8.43 -1.53
C THR A 18 -27.94 7.09 -1.48
N ARG A 19 -27.45 6.65 -2.64
CA ARG A 19 -26.61 5.48 -2.81
C ARG A 19 -25.40 5.70 -1.92
N GLN A 20 -25.50 5.22 -0.68
CA GLN A 20 -24.45 5.35 0.32
C GLN A 20 -23.23 4.63 -0.23
N ALA A 21 -22.15 5.38 -0.41
CA ALA A 21 -20.86 4.77 -0.70
C ALA A 21 -20.57 3.78 0.42
N SER A 22 -20.41 2.50 0.09
CA SER A 22 -20.11 1.47 1.08
C SER A 22 -18.89 1.87 1.91
N ARG A 23 -19.04 1.92 3.22
CA ARG A 23 -17.95 2.16 4.17
C ARG A 23 -17.13 0.92 4.49
N LEU A 24 -17.57 -0.23 3.98
CA LEU A 24 -16.95 -1.53 4.26
C LEU A 24 -15.45 -1.59 3.90
N PRO A 25 -14.99 -1.14 2.71
CA PRO A 25 -13.57 -1.19 2.39
C PRO A 25 -12.69 -0.37 3.32
N MET A 26 -13.21 0.79 3.79
CA MET A 26 -12.49 1.60 4.78
C MET A 26 -12.42 0.91 6.14
N ARG A 27 -13.49 0.26 6.57
CA ARG A 27 -13.48 -0.54 7.82
C ARG A 27 -12.49 -1.69 7.73
N LEU A 28 -12.44 -2.41 6.61
CA LEU A 28 -11.49 -3.50 6.39
C LEU A 28 -10.04 -2.99 6.31
N LEU A 29 -9.79 -1.84 5.69
CA LEU A 29 -8.50 -1.16 5.72
C LEU A 29 -8.04 -0.92 7.16
N PHE A 30 -8.87 -0.24 7.99
CA PHE A 30 -8.49 0.06 9.38
C PHE A 30 -8.33 -1.21 10.21
N THR A 31 -9.15 -2.24 9.97
CA THR A 31 -9.00 -3.54 10.64
C THR A 31 -7.68 -4.21 10.26
N ALA A 32 -7.31 -4.20 8.98
CA ALA A 32 -6.04 -4.75 8.52
C ALA A 32 -4.85 -4.01 9.12
N LEU A 33 -4.90 -2.67 9.17
CA LEU A 33 -3.87 -1.85 9.83
C LEU A 33 -3.77 -2.18 11.32
N ALA A 34 -4.89 -2.32 12.03
CA ALA A 34 -4.91 -2.67 13.44
C ALA A 34 -4.33 -4.08 13.68
N CYS A 35 -4.70 -5.07 12.86
CA CYS A 35 -4.16 -6.42 12.93
C CYS A 35 -2.66 -6.46 12.65
N CYS A 36 -2.21 -5.74 11.61
CA CYS A 36 -0.79 -5.63 11.27
C CYS A 36 0.00 -4.98 12.42
N THR A 37 -0.49 -3.86 12.95
CA THR A 37 0.13 -3.18 14.10
C THR A 37 0.22 -4.11 15.32
N ALA A 38 -0.88 -4.79 15.66
CA ALA A 38 -0.90 -5.74 16.78
C ALA A 38 0.11 -6.88 16.57
N SER A 39 0.19 -7.44 15.36
CA SER A 39 1.15 -8.48 15.01
C SER A 39 2.61 -7.99 15.16
N LEU A 40 2.91 -6.78 14.68
CA LEU A 40 4.24 -6.18 14.81
C LEU A 40 4.62 -5.92 16.26
N VAL A 41 3.68 -5.41 17.07
CA VAL A 41 3.89 -5.19 18.51
C VAL A 41 4.10 -6.50 19.25
N ILE A 42 3.28 -7.53 18.99
CA ILE A 42 3.44 -8.85 19.59
C ILE A 42 4.79 -9.45 19.22
N HIS A 43 5.18 -9.38 17.95
CA HIS A 43 6.48 -9.86 17.50
C HIS A 43 7.62 -9.14 18.24
N TRP A 44 7.53 -7.82 18.39
CA TRP A 44 8.52 -7.02 19.12
C TRP A 44 8.59 -7.38 20.61
N VAL A 45 7.43 -7.58 21.25
CA VAL A 45 7.36 -8.03 22.67
C VAL A 45 7.99 -9.41 22.84
N ILE A 46 7.69 -10.36 21.94
CA ILE A 46 8.30 -11.70 21.97
C ILE A 46 9.82 -11.59 21.82
N MET A 47 10.31 -10.82 20.87
CA MET A 47 11.74 -10.60 20.69
C MET A 47 12.37 -10.02 21.96
N TRP A 48 11.72 -9.04 22.59
CA TRP A 48 12.22 -8.43 23.81
C TRP A 48 12.29 -9.39 25.00
N LEU A 49 11.39 -10.38 25.07
CA LEU A 49 11.36 -11.39 26.12
C LEU A 49 12.30 -12.57 25.86
N THR A 50 12.66 -12.83 24.60
CA THR A 50 13.40 -14.05 24.21
C THR A 50 14.85 -13.78 23.82
N LEU A 51 15.18 -12.55 23.42
CA LEU A 51 16.54 -12.19 23.01
C LEU A 51 17.43 -11.87 24.22
N GLU A 52 18.70 -12.24 24.10
CA GLU A 52 19.74 -11.82 25.03
C GLU A 52 19.95 -10.30 24.98
N PRO A 53 20.37 -9.65 26.09
CA PRO A 53 20.50 -8.19 26.17
C PRO A 53 21.40 -7.58 25.08
N GLU A 54 22.44 -8.29 24.67
CA GLU A 54 23.39 -7.83 23.64
C GLU A 54 22.69 -7.74 22.25
N HIS A 55 21.90 -8.75 21.89
CA HIS A 55 21.14 -8.76 20.66
C HIS A 55 20.00 -7.73 20.67
N LEU A 56 19.36 -7.54 21.84
CA LEU A 56 18.35 -6.51 22.01
C LEU A 56 18.92 -5.11 21.77
N GLN A 57 20.15 -4.84 22.27
CA GLN A 57 20.80 -3.55 22.08
C GLN A 57 21.13 -3.30 20.60
N ALA A 58 21.52 -4.32 19.84
CA ALA A 58 21.69 -4.22 18.40
C ALA A 58 20.39 -3.86 17.67
N TYR A 59 19.24 -4.43 18.09
CA TYR A 59 17.93 -4.04 17.57
C TYR A 59 17.53 -2.60 17.92
N LEU A 60 17.81 -2.17 19.16
CA LEU A 60 17.52 -0.80 19.58
C LEU A 60 18.37 0.23 18.82
N ASN A 61 19.60 -0.12 18.48
CA ASN A 61 20.44 0.72 17.64
C ASN A 61 19.90 0.87 16.21
N ASN A 62 19.12 -0.12 15.75
CA ASN A 62 18.52 -0.17 14.42
C ASN A 62 17.03 0.24 14.37
N LEU A 63 16.54 1.05 15.33
CA LEU A 63 15.13 1.46 15.42
C LEU A 63 14.61 2.13 14.15
N TRP A 64 15.42 2.89 13.45
CA TRP A 64 15.05 3.54 12.20
C TRP A 64 14.75 2.54 11.07
N GLN A 65 15.54 1.47 11.00
CA GLN A 65 15.32 0.39 10.04
C GLN A 65 14.05 -0.39 10.38
N LEU A 66 13.80 -0.62 11.66
CA LEU A 66 12.58 -1.24 12.15
C LEU A 66 11.33 -0.39 11.81
N ALA A 67 11.39 0.92 12.04
CA ALA A 67 10.32 1.86 11.70
C ALA A 67 10.03 1.87 10.19
N ALA A 68 11.06 1.84 9.34
CA ALA A 68 10.93 1.74 7.90
C ALA A 68 10.24 0.42 7.46
N TYR A 69 10.63 -0.69 8.08
CA TYR A 69 10.00 -1.99 7.86
C TYR A 69 8.52 -1.98 8.25
N TRP A 70 8.18 -1.44 9.44
CA TRP A 70 6.80 -1.34 9.91
C TRP A 70 5.94 -0.48 9.00
N LEU A 71 6.48 0.66 8.57
CA LEU A 71 5.77 1.52 7.62
C LEU A 71 5.47 0.79 6.31
N SER A 72 6.45 0.06 5.78
CA SER A 72 6.27 -0.76 4.57
C SER A 72 5.20 -1.83 4.77
N ALA A 73 5.22 -2.56 5.89
CA ALA A 73 4.23 -3.60 6.20
C ALA A 73 2.81 -3.02 6.30
N LEU A 74 2.65 -1.93 7.06
CA LEU A 74 1.37 -1.23 7.20
C LEU A 74 0.83 -0.72 5.85
N ALA A 75 1.71 -0.13 5.03
CA ALA A 75 1.32 0.36 3.71
C ALA A 75 0.85 -0.78 2.80
N VAL A 76 1.56 -1.91 2.80
CA VAL A 76 1.22 -3.10 2.00
C VAL A 76 -0.11 -3.71 2.45
N ASP A 77 -0.28 -3.96 3.76
CA ASP A 77 -1.51 -4.57 4.28
C ASP A 77 -2.72 -3.65 4.13
N GLY A 78 -2.57 -2.36 4.43
CA GLY A 78 -3.65 -1.40 4.26
C GLY A 78 -4.06 -1.24 2.79
N CYS A 79 -3.09 -1.11 1.89
CA CYS A 79 -3.35 -0.98 0.45
C CYS A 79 -4.04 -2.23 -0.11
N SER A 80 -3.53 -3.42 0.22
CA SER A 80 -4.10 -4.68 -0.25
C SER A 80 -5.50 -4.92 0.29
N ALA A 81 -5.76 -4.60 1.56
CA ALA A 81 -7.10 -4.71 2.13
C ALA A 81 -8.11 -3.81 1.41
N LEU A 82 -7.75 -2.55 1.16
CA LEU A 82 -8.60 -1.61 0.44
C LEU A 82 -8.89 -2.05 -0.99
N LEU A 83 -7.85 -2.40 -1.74
CA LEU A 83 -7.96 -2.77 -3.15
C LEU A 83 -8.69 -4.11 -3.34
N LEU A 84 -8.37 -5.12 -2.52
CA LEU A 84 -9.01 -6.43 -2.61
C LEU A 84 -10.49 -6.36 -2.22
N ALA A 85 -10.82 -5.64 -1.12
CA ALA A 85 -12.22 -5.44 -0.73
C ALA A 85 -13.02 -4.76 -1.83
N ARG A 86 -12.49 -3.68 -2.43
CA ARG A 86 -13.16 -2.98 -3.53
C ARG A 86 -13.29 -3.84 -4.79
N TYR A 87 -12.21 -4.50 -5.18
CA TYR A 87 -12.24 -5.41 -6.32
C TYR A 87 -13.29 -6.52 -6.13
N TYR A 88 -13.34 -7.12 -4.93
CA TYR A 88 -14.28 -8.18 -4.62
C TYR A 88 -15.74 -7.70 -4.67
N LEU A 89 -16.05 -6.56 -4.03
CA LEU A 89 -17.39 -5.97 -4.03
C LEU A 89 -17.85 -5.63 -5.46
N GLN A 90 -16.99 -5.02 -6.26
CA GLN A 90 -17.31 -4.65 -7.64
C GLN A 90 -17.51 -5.86 -8.54
N ARG A 91 -16.64 -6.87 -8.43
CA ARG A 91 -16.73 -8.09 -9.24
C ARG A 91 -18.04 -8.86 -9.02
N HIS A 92 -18.60 -8.74 -7.83
CA HIS A 92 -19.81 -9.50 -7.43
C HIS A 92 -21.05 -8.62 -7.31
N ASN A 93 -20.98 -7.33 -7.69
CA ASN A 93 -22.07 -6.35 -7.57
C ASN A 93 -22.66 -6.31 -6.14
N LEU A 94 -21.77 -6.23 -5.13
CA LEU A 94 -22.14 -6.19 -3.73
C LEU A 94 -21.94 -4.77 -3.19
N VAL A 95 -22.88 -4.30 -2.37
CA VAL A 95 -22.85 -2.92 -1.82
C VAL A 95 -22.35 -2.92 -0.38
N ASP A 96 -23.00 -3.71 0.48
CA ASP A 96 -22.69 -3.72 1.92
C ASP A 96 -23.01 -5.10 2.52
N VAL A 97 -22.61 -5.29 3.77
CA VAL A 97 -22.84 -6.51 4.55
C VAL A 97 -23.85 -6.22 5.66
N SER A 98 -24.83 -7.08 5.83
CA SER A 98 -25.84 -6.96 6.88
C SER A 98 -25.25 -6.97 8.29
N ARG A 99 -24.14 -7.68 8.49
CA ARG A 99 -23.44 -7.81 9.77
C ARG A 99 -21.93 -7.60 9.62
N PRO A 100 -21.46 -6.34 9.52
CA PRO A 100 -20.06 -6.05 9.32
C PRO A 100 -19.16 -6.54 10.46
N GLU A 101 -19.68 -6.60 11.69
CA GLU A 101 -18.95 -7.09 12.86
C GLU A 101 -18.55 -8.56 12.74
N ARG A 102 -19.43 -9.41 12.18
CA ARG A 102 -19.10 -10.82 11.94
C ARG A 102 -18.04 -10.98 10.88
N LEU A 103 -18.10 -10.16 9.81
CA LEU A 103 -17.06 -10.15 8.78
C LEU A 103 -15.71 -9.75 9.38
N ILE A 104 -15.69 -8.69 10.19
CA ILE A 104 -14.47 -8.20 10.84
C ILE A 104 -13.92 -9.28 11.78
N ALA A 105 -14.76 -9.87 12.65
CA ALA A 105 -14.33 -10.93 13.56
C ALA A 105 -13.76 -12.15 12.81
N LEU A 106 -14.42 -12.57 11.72
CA LEU A 106 -13.97 -13.67 10.87
C LEU A 106 -12.63 -13.33 10.20
N PHE A 107 -12.48 -12.10 9.67
CA PHE A 107 -11.24 -11.64 9.07
C PHE A 107 -10.10 -11.63 10.09
N VAL A 108 -10.31 -11.06 11.28
CA VAL A 108 -9.30 -11.02 12.35
C VAL A 108 -8.88 -12.43 12.76
N GLY A 109 -9.84 -13.34 12.97
CA GLY A 109 -9.55 -14.74 13.33
C GLY A 109 -8.71 -15.45 12.26
N LEU A 110 -9.12 -15.36 11.00
CA LEU A 110 -8.39 -15.96 9.88
C LEU A 110 -7.00 -15.32 9.68
N TYR A 111 -6.88 -14.00 9.86
CA TYR A 111 -5.62 -13.29 9.76
C TYR A 111 -4.61 -13.74 10.84
N LEU A 112 -5.05 -13.87 12.09
CA LEU A 112 -4.20 -14.35 13.18
C LEU A 112 -3.72 -15.78 12.95
N ILE A 113 -4.62 -16.67 12.52
CA ILE A 113 -4.27 -18.05 12.18
C ILE A 113 -3.26 -18.07 11.02
N ALA A 114 -3.52 -17.29 9.97
CA ALA A 114 -2.67 -17.25 8.80
C ALA A 114 -1.26 -16.70 9.13
N ILE A 115 -1.15 -15.62 9.90
CA ILE A 115 0.16 -15.08 10.32
C ILE A 115 0.93 -16.14 11.13
N PHE A 116 0.27 -16.83 12.06
CA PHE A 116 0.94 -17.84 12.87
C PHE A 116 1.44 -19.01 11.99
N VAL A 117 0.58 -19.57 11.17
CA VAL A 117 0.92 -20.73 10.31
C VAL A 117 1.96 -20.34 9.27
N VAL A 118 1.77 -19.21 8.57
CA VAL A 118 2.71 -18.76 7.53
C VAL A 118 4.04 -18.36 8.15
N GLY A 119 4.02 -17.70 9.31
CA GLY A 119 5.24 -17.35 10.04
C GLY A 119 6.06 -18.57 10.45
N LEU A 120 5.38 -19.62 10.94
CA LEU A 120 6.03 -20.89 11.29
C LEU A 120 6.64 -21.55 10.05
N LEU A 121 5.88 -21.66 8.96
CA LEU A 121 6.36 -22.23 7.70
C LEU A 121 7.52 -21.42 7.12
N TYR A 122 7.43 -20.09 7.15
CA TYR A 122 8.48 -19.19 6.69
C TYR A 122 9.78 -19.43 7.46
N ASN A 123 9.71 -19.51 8.79
CA ASN A 123 10.88 -19.76 9.63
C ASN A 123 11.50 -21.14 9.37
N LEU A 124 10.67 -22.18 9.18
CA LEU A 124 11.15 -23.53 8.82
C LEU A 124 11.89 -23.52 7.46
N ILE A 125 11.29 -22.88 6.47
CA ILE A 125 11.92 -22.76 5.12
C ILE A 125 13.21 -21.93 5.21
N TRP A 126 13.18 -20.82 5.96
CA TRP A 126 14.35 -19.97 6.15
C TRP A 126 15.50 -20.70 6.84
N ALA A 127 15.23 -21.51 7.86
CA ALA A 127 16.24 -22.29 8.55
C ALA A 127 16.97 -23.30 7.61
N GLN A 128 16.27 -23.79 6.58
CA GLN A 128 16.86 -24.72 5.61
C GLN A 128 17.59 -24.01 4.46
N ILE A 129 17.03 -22.94 3.96
CA ILE A 129 17.53 -22.27 2.73
C ILE A 129 18.48 -21.12 3.07
N GLY A 130 18.33 -20.49 4.23
CA GLY A 130 19.11 -19.31 4.63
C GLY A 130 20.62 -19.54 4.57
N PRO A 131 21.19 -20.57 5.23
CA PRO A 131 22.62 -20.85 5.17
C PRO A 131 23.14 -21.01 3.74
N TRP A 132 22.45 -21.81 2.92
CA TRP A 132 22.80 -22.01 1.52
C TRP A 132 22.78 -20.72 0.70
N LEU A 133 21.81 -19.83 0.95
CA LEU A 133 21.73 -18.54 0.28
C LEU A 133 22.90 -17.62 0.61
N TYR A 134 23.33 -17.58 1.87
CA TYR A 134 24.47 -16.77 2.28
C TYR A 134 25.80 -17.30 1.71
N GLU A 135 25.93 -18.62 1.58
CA GLU A 135 27.13 -19.24 1.01
C GLU A 135 27.19 -19.11 -0.52
N SER A 136 26.04 -19.19 -1.20
CA SER A 136 25.95 -19.20 -2.67
C SER A 136 25.79 -17.81 -3.31
N ALA A 137 25.40 -16.80 -2.53
CA ALA A 137 25.04 -15.46 -3.02
C ALA A 137 26.25 -14.55 -3.28
N SER A 138 27.22 -15.00 -4.06
CA SER A 138 28.36 -14.16 -4.46
C SER A 138 28.00 -13.05 -5.45
N SER A 139 26.84 -13.09 -6.13
CA SER A 139 26.50 -12.18 -7.21
C SER A 139 25.09 -11.55 -7.15
N LEU A 140 24.12 -12.15 -6.45
CA LEU A 140 22.76 -11.66 -6.35
C LEU A 140 22.43 -11.26 -4.90
N SER A 141 21.74 -10.11 -4.74
CA SER A 141 21.26 -9.70 -3.42
C SER A 141 20.37 -10.80 -2.82
N PRO A 142 20.61 -11.26 -1.57
CA PRO A 142 19.73 -12.22 -0.88
C PRO A 142 18.25 -11.80 -0.89
N THR A 143 18.00 -10.50 -0.91
CA THR A 143 16.65 -9.91 -0.98
C THR A 143 15.92 -10.29 -2.26
N LEU A 144 16.62 -10.34 -3.40
CA LEU A 144 16.01 -10.73 -4.69
C LEU A 144 15.67 -12.21 -4.72
N LEU A 145 16.54 -13.05 -4.16
CA LEU A 145 16.31 -14.51 -4.09
C LEU A 145 15.13 -14.86 -3.17
N MET A 146 14.90 -14.06 -2.13
CA MET A 146 13.77 -14.21 -1.21
C MET A 146 12.45 -13.61 -1.70
N LEU A 147 12.47 -12.87 -2.80
CA LEU A 147 11.27 -12.21 -3.32
C LEU A 147 10.10 -13.18 -3.58
N PRO A 148 10.28 -14.38 -4.20
CA PRO A 148 9.18 -15.32 -4.37
C PRO A 148 8.61 -15.81 -3.05
N LEU A 149 9.44 -16.13 -2.05
CA LEU A 149 9.00 -16.60 -0.75
C LEU A 149 8.22 -15.49 -0.01
N ASN A 150 8.73 -14.27 -0.05
CA ASN A 150 8.06 -13.11 0.53
C ASN A 150 6.70 -12.82 -0.14
N LEU A 151 6.62 -12.99 -1.48
CA LEU A 151 5.37 -12.82 -2.21
C LEU A 151 4.34 -13.88 -1.83
N VAL A 152 4.74 -15.15 -1.77
CA VAL A 152 3.86 -16.26 -1.35
C VAL A 152 3.40 -16.06 0.09
N SER A 153 4.30 -15.72 0.99
CA SER A 153 3.99 -15.44 2.40
C SER A 153 2.98 -14.28 2.51
N PHE A 154 3.17 -13.20 1.78
CA PHE A 154 2.23 -12.08 1.72
C PHE A 154 0.85 -12.52 1.18
N MET A 155 0.81 -13.29 0.10
CA MET A 155 -0.45 -13.80 -0.44
C MET A 155 -1.21 -14.65 0.57
N LEU A 156 -0.53 -15.52 1.30
CA LEU A 156 -1.13 -16.43 2.27
C LEU A 156 -1.48 -15.73 3.59
N ALA A 157 -0.64 -14.83 4.08
CA ALA A 157 -0.85 -14.18 5.37
C ALA A 157 -1.82 -12.99 5.31
N SER A 158 -1.80 -12.19 4.23
CA SER A 158 -2.58 -10.95 4.15
C SER A 158 -3.76 -11.05 3.21
N LEU A 159 -3.58 -11.55 1.97
CA LEU A 159 -4.65 -11.55 0.98
C LEU A 159 -5.66 -12.68 1.17
N LEU A 160 -5.18 -13.90 1.46
CA LEU A 160 -6.03 -15.08 1.59
C LEU A 160 -7.06 -14.96 2.73
N PRO A 161 -6.71 -14.52 3.96
CA PRO A 161 -7.67 -14.35 5.04
C PRO A 161 -8.79 -13.38 4.69
N LEU A 162 -8.45 -12.26 4.06
CA LEU A 162 -9.44 -11.27 3.65
C LEU A 162 -10.34 -11.80 2.55
N TRP A 163 -9.77 -12.42 1.51
CA TRP A 163 -10.55 -13.02 0.43
C TRP A 163 -11.47 -14.11 0.95
N LEU A 164 -10.96 -14.99 1.84
CA LEU A 164 -11.73 -16.10 2.43
C LEU A 164 -12.88 -15.57 3.30
N SER A 165 -12.64 -14.55 4.12
CA SER A 165 -13.68 -13.94 4.95
C SER A 165 -14.82 -13.34 4.11
N LEU A 166 -14.48 -12.61 3.03
CA LEU A 166 -15.45 -12.08 2.09
C LEU A 166 -16.23 -13.20 1.37
N HIS A 167 -15.52 -14.25 0.96
CA HIS A 167 -16.13 -15.37 0.26
C HIS A 167 -17.10 -16.19 1.14
N LEU A 168 -16.73 -16.47 2.38
CA LEU A 168 -17.57 -17.18 3.35
C LEU A 168 -18.84 -16.38 3.69
N MET A 169 -18.69 -15.06 3.93
CA MET A 169 -19.83 -14.19 4.22
C MET A 169 -20.77 -14.04 3.02
N ARG A 170 -20.23 -14.06 1.80
CA ARG A 170 -21.05 -14.10 0.59
C ARG A 170 -21.84 -15.39 0.49
N ARG A 171 -21.21 -16.54 0.72
CA ARG A 171 -21.93 -17.85 0.73
C ARG A 171 -23.02 -17.92 1.79
N ALA A 172 -22.81 -17.25 2.91
CA ALA A 172 -23.83 -17.15 3.96
C ALA A 172 -24.99 -16.17 3.64
N GLY A 173 -25.03 -15.58 2.43
CA GLY A 173 -26.10 -14.68 2.01
C GLY A 173 -26.17 -13.35 2.77
N GLN A 174 -25.04 -12.92 3.38
CA GLN A 174 -24.99 -11.74 4.24
C GLN A 174 -24.74 -10.43 3.47
N PHE A 175 -24.56 -10.48 2.15
CA PHE A 175 -24.31 -9.30 1.32
C PHE A 175 -25.58 -8.79 0.65
N GLN A 176 -25.70 -7.47 0.56
CA GLN A 176 -26.68 -6.76 -0.23
C GLN A 176 -26.16 -6.54 -1.65
N THR A 177 -26.96 -6.86 -2.65
CA THR A 177 -26.63 -6.66 -4.06
C THR A 177 -26.99 -5.25 -4.51
N GLY A 178 -26.17 -4.66 -5.37
CA GLY A 178 -26.41 -3.33 -5.94
C GLY A 178 -25.17 -2.74 -6.60
N LEU A 179 -25.33 -1.56 -7.19
CA LEU A 179 -24.23 -0.85 -7.85
C LEU A 179 -23.46 -0.01 -6.81
N THR A 180 -22.20 -0.30 -6.64
CA THR A 180 -21.30 0.48 -5.77
C THR A 180 -20.69 1.64 -6.53
N ARG A 181 -20.79 2.84 -5.97
CA ARG A 181 -19.98 3.98 -6.39
C ARG A 181 -18.75 4.09 -5.49
N VAL A 182 -17.67 4.58 -6.06
CA VAL A 182 -16.41 4.81 -5.32
C VAL A 182 -16.25 6.30 -5.07
N SER A 183 -15.94 6.67 -3.84
CA SER A 183 -15.67 8.06 -3.52
C SER A 183 -14.30 8.49 -4.04
N ARG A 184 -14.18 9.78 -4.37
CA ARG A 184 -12.91 10.40 -4.73
C ARG A 184 -11.85 10.18 -3.66
N GLY A 185 -12.22 10.37 -2.38
CA GLY A 185 -11.30 10.20 -1.25
C GLY A 185 -10.72 8.80 -1.15
N GLU A 186 -11.54 7.77 -1.41
CA GLU A 186 -11.11 6.39 -1.37
C GLU A 186 -10.14 6.03 -2.52
N THR A 187 -10.41 6.53 -3.73
CA THR A 187 -9.49 6.34 -4.86
C THR A 187 -8.18 7.09 -4.65
N ALA A 188 -8.24 8.31 -4.11
CA ALA A 188 -7.05 9.08 -3.76
C ALA A 188 -6.23 8.41 -2.66
N LEU A 189 -6.89 7.85 -1.64
CA LEU A 189 -6.22 7.09 -0.59
C LEU A 189 -5.54 5.83 -1.15
N ALA A 190 -6.22 5.10 -2.04
CA ALA A 190 -5.63 3.95 -2.73
C ALA A 190 -4.40 4.36 -3.56
N PHE A 191 -4.45 5.51 -4.25
CA PHE A 191 -3.31 6.05 -4.99
C PHE A 191 -2.13 6.37 -4.06
N GLY A 192 -2.37 7.10 -2.97
CA GLY A 192 -1.33 7.45 -1.99
C GLY A 192 -0.70 6.23 -1.32
N LEU A 193 -1.52 5.25 -0.91
CA LEU A 193 -1.03 3.99 -0.32
C LEU A 193 -0.21 3.17 -1.33
N LEU A 194 -0.65 3.06 -2.58
CA LEU A 194 0.12 2.40 -3.63
C LEU A 194 1.47 3.09 -3.87
N PHE A 195 1.46 4.43 -3.92
CA PHE A 195 2.69 5.20 -4.06
C PHE A 195 3.65 4.91 -2.89
N LEU A 196 3.14 4.89 -1.65
CA LEU A 196 3.94 4.56 -0.47
C LEU A 196 4.51 3.13 -0.54
N VAL A 197 3.70 2.14 -0.96
CA VAL A 197 4.16 0.76 -1.15
C VAL A 197 5.30 0.69 -2.15
N PHE A 198 5.15 1.29 -3.33
CA PHE A 198 6.22 1.30 -4.32
C PHE A 198 7.47 2.02 -3.83
N TYR A 199 7.30 3.16 -3.18
CA TYR A 199 8.41 3.92 -2.62
C TYR A 199 9.19 3.11 -1.57
N THR A 200 8.50 2.52 -0.60
CA THR A 200 9.14 1.72 0.45
C THR A 200 9.79 0.45 -0.10
N LYS A 201 9.17 -0.21 -1.09
CA LYS A 201 9.76 -1.38 -1.76
C LYS A 201 10.97 -0.99 -2.61
N LEU A 202 10.94 0.14 -3.26
CA LEU A 202 12.11 0.66 -3.98
C LEU A 202 13.29 0.89 -3.02
N LEU A 203 13.07 1.50 -1.85
CA LEU A 203 14.11 1.69 -0.85
C LEU A 203 14.72 0.36 -0.41
N THR A 204 13.92 -0.72 -0.27
CA THR A 204 14.45 -2.04 0.11
C THR A 204 15.22 -2.73 -1.01
N LEU A 205 15.04 -2.33 -2.26
CA LEU A 205 15.78 -2.88 -3.42
C LEU A 205 17.10 -2.16 -3.67
N LEU A 206 17.25 -0.93 -3.15
CA LEU A 206 18.50 -0.19 -3.29
C LEU A 206 19.57 -0.79 -2.37
N PRO A 207 20.82 -0.88 -2.81
CA PRO A 207 21.93 -1.28 -1.93
C PRO A 207 22.02 -0.35 -0.73
N SER A 208 22.27 -0.91 0.45
CA SER A 208 22.42 -0.12 1.70
C SER A 208 23.46 1.00 1.55
N ALA A 209 24.53 0.73 0.82
CA ALA A 209 25.56 1.71 0.49
C ALA A 209 25.04 2.91 -0.34
N ALA A 210 23.99 2.73 -1.16
CA ALA A 210 23.40 3.82 -1.92
C ALA A 210 22.47 4.70 -1.08
N ILE A 211 21.86 4.12 -0.03
CA ILE A 211 20.95 4.85 0.88
C ILE A 211 21.74 5.51 2.01
N SER A 212 22.79 4.85 2.47
CA SER A 212 23.63 5.30 3.60
C SER A 212 25.12 5.11 3.28
N PRO A 213 25.70 5.94 2.41
CA PRO A 213 27.10 5.83 1.99
C PRO A 213 28.09 5.97 3.15
N TYR A 214 27.66 6.54 4.27
CA TYR A 214 28.49 6.74 5.48
C TYR A 214 28.10 5.82 6.66
N GLY A 215 27.29 4.76 6.41
CA GLY A 215 26.81 3.87 7.48
C GLY A 215 25.83 4.51 8.46
N MET A 216 25.22 5.64 8.08
CA MET A 216 24.25 6.35 8.92
C MET A 216 22.87 5.71 8.82
N GLU A 217 22.58 4.75 9.70
CA GLU A 217 21.32 3.98 9.68
C GLU A 217 20.05 4.85 9.81
N TRP A 218 20.14 6.01 10.47
CA TRP A 218 19.04 6.98 10.56
C TRP A 218 18.58 7.51 9.20
N MET A 219 19.42 7.47 8.16
CA MET A 219 19.05 7.89 6.81
C MET A 219 17.93 7.03 6.22
N LEU A 220 17.86 5.76 6.55
CA LEU A 220 16.75 4.89 6.10
C LEU A 220 15.42 5.32 6.72
N GLY A 221 15.44 5.64 8.02
CA GLY A 221 14.25 6.16 8.70
C GLY A 221 13.81 7.51 8.16
N LEU A 222 14.77 8.41 7.92
CA LEU A 222 14.49 9.71 7.31
C LEU A 222 13.91 9.54 5.89
N SER A 223 14.50 8.68 5.06
CA SER A 223 13.99 8.37 3.73
C SER A 223 12.56 7.82 3.77
N SER A 224 12.26 6.98 4.75
CA SER A 224 10.91 6.45 4.95
C SER A 224 9.92 7.53 5.39
N ALA A 225 10.32 8.44 6.28
CA ALA A 225 9.51 9.59 6.68
C ALA A 225 9.26 10.55 5.51
N ILE A 226 10.26 10.79 4.69
CA ILE A 226 10.13 11.56 3.43
C ILE A 226 9.14 10.88 2.49
N GLY A 227 9.18 9.55 2.38
CA GLY A 227 8.23 8.76 1.61
C GLY A 227 6.77 8.95 2.05
N LEU A 228 6.53 9.08 3.37
CA LEU A 228 5.21 9.43 3.89
C LEU A 228 4.75 10.82 3.39
N VAL A 229 5.64 11.81 3.43
CA VAL A 229 5.33 13.16 2.95
C VAL A 229 5.01 13.14 1.45
N TYR A 230 5.82 12.45 0.65
CA TYR A 230 5.55 12.29 -0.79
C TYR A 230 4.22 11.58 -1.06
N SER A 231 3.93 10.51 -0.31
CA SER A 231 2.67 9.79 -0.41
C SER A 231 1.47 10.68 -0.05
N LEU A 232 1.59 11.51 0.97
CA LEU A 232 0.55 12.46 1.38
C LEU A 232 0.32 13.53 0.30
N VAL A 233 1.38 14.07 -0.29
CA VAL A 233 1.27 15.01 -1.42
C VAL A 233 0.62 14.35 -2.63
N ALA A 234 1.03 13.13 -2.97
CA ALA A 234 0.43 12.35 -4.05
C ALA A 234 -1.06 12.08 -3.80
N LEU A 235 -1.46 11.74 -2.57
CA LEU A 235 -2.84 11.56 -2.15
C LEU A 235 -3.65 12.85 -2.33
N ILE A 236 -3.15 13.98 -1.85
CA ILE A 236 -3.82 15.29 -1.95
C ILE A 236 -3.95 15.70 -3.43
N ALA A 237 -2.91 15.52 -4.22
CA ALA A 237 -2.93 15.79 -5.66
C ALA A 237 -3.94 14.89 -6.38
N ALA A 238 -3.97 13.60 -6.07
CA ALA A 238 -4.95 12.66 -6.61
C ALA A 238 -6.38 13.05 -6.21
N HIS A 239 -6.59 13.41 -4.93
CA HIS A 239 -7.90 13.83 -4.46
C HIS A 239 -8.43 15.06 -5.20
N ARG A 240 -7.57 16.02 -5.54
CA ARG A 240 -7.97 17.21 -6.30
C ARG A 240 -8.17 16.94 -7.80
N SER A 241 -7.49 15.94 -8.33
CA SER A 241 -7.52 15.60 -9.76
C SER A 241 -8.68 14.69 -10.17
N LEU A 242 -9.29 13.98 -9.22
CA LEU A 242 -10.36 13.01 -9.47
C LEU A 242 -11.75 13.65 -9.34
N PRO A 243 -12.77 13.20 -10.11
CA PRO A 243 -14.16 13.62 -9.94
C PRO A 243 -14.71 13.16 -8.59
N ALA A 244 -15.78 13.82 -8.11
CA ALA A 244 -16.37 13.55 -6.80
C ALA A 244 -16.83 12.10 -6.61
N GLN A 245 -17.33 11.47 -7.67
CA GLN A 245 -17.79 10.08 -7.68
C GLN A 245 -17.28 9.38 -8.93
N LEU A 246 -16.87 8.13 -8.76
CA LEU A 246 -16.40 7.27 -9.82
C LEU A 246 -17.33 6.06 -9.94
N PRO A 247 -17.67 5.62 -11.17
CA PRO A 247 -18.55 4.48 -11.37
C PRO A 247 -17.92 3.18 -10.83
N ARG A 248 -16.61 3.05 -10.97
CA ARG A 248 -15.86 1.89 -10.45
C ARG A 248 -14.39 2.23 -10.21
N LEU A 249 -13.75 1.48 -9.32
CA LEU A 249 -12.30 1.52 -9.13
C LEU A 249 -11.64 0.59 -10.16
N ALA A 250 -10.98 1.17 -11.16
CA ALA A 250 -10.21 0.40 -12.15
C ALA A 250 -8.80 0.12 -11.58
N VAL A 251 -8.66 -0.94 -10.77
CA VAL A 251 -7.42 -1.26 -10.04
C VAL A 251 -6.20 -1.32 -10.96
N GLY A 252 -6.31 -1.98 -12.13
CA GLY A 252 -5.19 -2.07 -13.08
C GLY A 252 -4.77 -0.72 -13.64
N ARG A 253 -5.72 0.18 -13.96
CA ARG A 253 -5.40 1.53 -14.43
C ARG A 253 -4.85 2.40 -13.30
N LEU A 254 -5.34 2.23 -12.07
CA LEU A 254 -4.81 2.91 -10.90
C LEU A 254 -3.34 2.51 -10.67
N LEU A 255 -3.06 1.22 -10.71
CA LEU A 255 -1.71 0.69 -10.60
C LEU A 255 -0.79 1.24 -11.68
N ALA A 256 -1.23 1.21 -12.94
CA ALA A 256 -0.46 1.76 -14.06
C ALA A 256 -0.21 3.27 -13.93
N SER A 257 -1.19 4.04 -13.42
CA SER A 257 -1.01 5.49 -13.21
C SER A 257 -0.03 5.79 -12.07
N VAL A 258 -0.06 5.00 -10.97
CA VAL A 258 0.93 5.14 -9.88
C VAL A 258 2.33 4.77 -10.37
N LEU A 259 2.47 3.68 -11.12
CA LEU A 259 3.75 3.27 -11.72
C LEU A 259 4.30 4.36 -12.67
N ALA A 260 3.47 4.90 -13.55
CA ALA A 260 3.88 5.97 -14.45
C ALA A 260 4.31 7.23 -13.69
N CYS A 261 3.56 7.62 -12.64
CA CYS A 261 3.92 8.72 -11.76
C CYS A 261 5.28 8.46 -11.10
N MET A 262 5.47 7.27 -10.55
CA MET A 262 6.69 6.87 -9.84
C MET A 262 7.91 6.84 -10.77
N VAL A 263 7.77 6.23 -11.97
CA VAL A 263 8.85 6.18 -12.96
C VAL A 263 9.24 7.60 -13.42
N SER A 264 8.26 8.44 -13.72
CA SER A 264 8.53 9.83 -14.12
C SER A 264 9.22 10.61 -13.01
N TRP A 265 8.79 10.43 -11.76
CA TRP A 265 9.39 11.04 -10.58
C TRP A 265 10.83 10.55 -10.36
N LEU A 266 11.08 9.24 -10.51
CA LEU A 266 12.43 8.65 -10.39
C LEU A 266 13.37 9.13 -11.48
N LEU A 267 12.90 9.31 -12.70
CA LEU A 267 13.72 9.88 -13.79
C LEU A 267 14.20 11.29 -13.45
N VAL A 268 13.30 12.13 -12.94
CA VAL A 268 13.67 13.48 -12.49
C VAL A 268 14.63 13.41 -11.29
N ALA A 269 14.33 12.56 -10.29
CA ALA A 269 15.20 12.38 -9.14
C ALA A 269 16.60 11.89 -9.53
N GLY A 270 16.70 11.01 -10.52
CA GLY A 270 17.98 10.52 -11.07
C GLY A 270 18.80 11.63 -11.73
N VAL A 271 18.15 12.48 -12.54
CA VAL A 271 18.82 13.65 -13.16
C VAL A 271 19.33 14.63 -12.09
N LEU A 272 18.49 14.94 -11.09
CA LEU A 272 18.88 15.83 -10.00
C LEU A 272 19.98 15.22 -9.13
N GLY A 273 19.92 13.91 -8.87
CA GLY A 273 20.97 13.17 -8.17
C GLY A 273 22.30 13.20 -8.90
N PHE A 274 22.28 13.11 -10.24
CA PHE A 274 23.50 13.25 -11.05
C PHE A 274 24.10 14.65 -10.92
N VAL A 275 23.27 15.72 -10.95
CA VAL A 275 23.74 17.10 -10.75
C VAL A 275 24.36 17.28 -9.35
N LEU A 276 23.75 16.67 -8.30
CA LEU A 276 24.32 16.66 -6.95
C LEU A 276 25.68 15.98 -6.90
N LEU A 277 25.82 14.86 -7.59
CA LEU A 277 27.08 14.12 -7.65
C LEU A 277 28.19 14.98 -8.31
N VAL A 278 27.87 15.67 -9.39
CA VAL A 278 28.82 16.60 -10.05
C VAL A 278 29.21 17.75 -9.11
N ALA A 279 28.24 18.32 -8.37
CA ALA A 279 28.51 19.39 -7.41
C ALA A 279 29.39 18.90 -6.22
N LEU A 280 29.23 17.66 -5.80
CA LEU A 280 30.04 17.05 -4.76
C LEU A 280 31.50 16.90 -5.21
N TYR A 281 31.73 16.50 -6.44
CA TYR A 281 33.08 16.47 -7.03
C TYR A 281 33.74 17.85 -7.16
N ALA A 282 32.94 18.90 -7.28
CA ALA A 282 33.45 20.29 -7.31
C ALA A 282 33.93 20.80 -5.93
N GLY A 283 33.76 20.00 -4.85
CA GLY A 283 34.36 20.25 -3.54
C GLY A 283 33.69 21.34 -2.68
N SER A 284 32.47 21.77 -3.03
CA SER A 284 31.73 22.79 -2.27
C SER A 284 30.62 22.17 -1.42
N GLU A 285 30.89 21.88 -0.14
CA GLU A 285 29.89 21.29 0.80
C GLU A 285 28.65 22.16 0.95
N ILE A 286 28.81 23.49 1.02
CA ILE A 286 27.69 24.44 1.15
C ILE A 286 26.79 24.38 -0.09
N LEU A 287 27.38 24.32 -1.29
CA LEU A 287 26.63 24.19 -2.53
C LEU A 287 25.81 22.91 -2.57
N VAL A 288 26.39 21.78 -2.11
CA VAL A 288 25.71 20.48 -2.06
C VAL A 288 24.52 20.53 -1.11
N LEU A 289 24.65 21.10 0.09
CA LEU A 289 23.56 21.26 1.04
C LEU A 289 22.42 22.12 0.48
N VAL A 290 22.74 23.24 -0.15
CA VAL A 290 21.74 24.12 -0.77
C VAL A 290 21.01 23.39 -1.91
N LEU A 291 21.74 22.68 -2.78
CA LEU A 291 21.15 21.91 -3.87
C LEU A 291 20.29 20.76 -3.35
N MET A 292 20.69 20.03 -2.32
CA MET A 292 19.88 18.98 -1.70
C MET A 292 18.53 19.50 -1.23
N LEU A 293 18.52 20.65 -0.56
CA LEU A 293 17.28 21.27 -0.06
C LEU A 293 16.39 21.74 -1.21
N LEU A 294 16.97 22.43 -2.20
CA LEU A 294 16.25 22.89 -3.39
C LEU A 294 15.65 21.73 -4.19
N PHE A 295 16.42 20.64 -4.37
CA PHE A 295 15.95 19.47 -5.12
C PHE A 295 14.89 18.69 -4.35
N GLY A 296 15.00 18.60 -3.02
CA GLY A 296 13.94 18.04 -2.19
C GLY A 296 12.62 18.78 -2.34
N ILE A 297 12.64 20.11 -2.29
CA ILE A 297 11.45 20.95 -2.49
C ILE A 297 10.94 20.81 -3.95
N LEU A 298 11.83 20.80 -4.92
CA LEU A 298 11.47 20.65 -6.34
C LEU A 298 10.80 19.28 -6.60
N LEU A 299 11.36 18.20 -6.07
CA LEU A 299 10.79 16.84 -6.20
C LEU A 299 9.41 16.76 -5.55
N LEU A 300 9.21 17.41 -4.41
CA LEU A 300 7.92 17.49 -3.74
C LEU A 300 6.90 18.28 -4.59
N ALA A 301 7.31 19.43 -5.13
CA ALA A 301 6.47 20.25 -5.98
C ALA A 301 6.08 19.57 -7.31
N LEU A 302 7.03 18.86 -7.92
CA LEU A 302 6.82 18.13 -9.18
C LEU A 302 5.88 16.93 -9.03
N LEU A 303 5.78 16.37 -7.83
CA LEU A 303 4.88 15.23 -7.58
C LEU A 303 3.41 15.60 -7.88
N TRP A 304 3.04 16.86 -7.65
CA TRP A 304 1.69 17.34 -7.94
C TRP A 304 1.33 17.26 -9.43
N PRO A 305 2.04 17.92 -10.35
CA PRO A 305 1.73 17.84 -11.78
C PRO A 305 1.92 16.43 -12.35
N LEU A 306 2.89 15.65 -11.86
CA LEU A 306 3.08 14.26 -12.29
C LEU A 306 1.90 13.37 -11.90
N THR A 307 1.39 13.49 -10.69
CA THR A 307 0.17 12.78 -10.25
C THR A 307 -1.04 13.18 -11.11
N HIS A 308 -1.23 14.48 -11.34
CA HIS A 308 -2.33 14.96 -12.17
C HIS A 308 -2.24 14.42 -13.62
N LEU A 309 -1.04 14.45 -14.21
CA LEU A 309 -0.80 13.98 -15.56
C LEU A 309 -1.03 12.47 -15.69
N SER A 310 -0.49 11.67 -14.77
CA SER A 310 -0.64 10.22 -14.77
C SER A 310 -2.10 9.79 -14.62
N LEU A 311 -2.85 10.45 -13.74
CA LEU A 311 -4.28 10.20 -13.57
C LEU A 311 -5.08 10.63 -14.80
N ARG A 312 -4.76 11.77 -15.40
CA ARG A 312 -5.45 12.26 -16.60
C ARG A 312 -5.22 11.36 -17.82
N TRP A 313 -4.02 10.81 -18.00
CA TRP A 313 -3.67 10.02 -19.17
C TRP A 313 -4.05 8.56 -19.05
N ILE A 314 -3.84 7.94 -17.89
CA ILE A 314 -3.97 6.50 -17.71
C ILE A 314 -5.28 6.14 -16.99
N TYR A 315 -5.61 6.89 -15.93
CA TYR A 315 -6.80 6.65 -15.12
C TYR A 315 -7.99 7.53 -15.57
N ARG A 316 -8.20 7.72 -16.85
CA ARG A 316 -9.41 8.44 -17.29
C ARG A 316 -10.63 7.77 -16.69
N PRO A 317 -11.49 8.50 -15.92
CA PRO A 317 -12.77 7.95 -15.51
C PRO A 317 -13.48 7.54 -16.80
N LEU A 318 -14.03 6.33 -16.82
CA LEU A 318 -14.95 5.94 -17.88
C LEU A 318 -16.12 6.90 -17.75
N VAL A 319 -16.13 7.94 -18.58
CA VAL A 319 -17.31 8.75 -18.79
C VAL A 319 -18.28 7.78 -19.46
N ALA A 320 -19.25 7.30 -18.70
CA ALA A 320 -20.37 6.51 -19.18
C ALA A 320 -21.38 7.45 -19.81
#